data_dbcfbc1a25f38d2681e750d704824bb8
#
_entry.id   dbcfbc1a25f38d2681e750d704824bb8
#
_cell.length_a   1.000
_cell.length_b   1.000
_cell.length_c   1.000
_cell.angle_alpha   90.00
_cell.angle_beta   90.00
_cell.angle_gamma   90.00
#
_symmetry.space_group_name_H-M   'P 1'
#
loop_
_entity.id
_entity.type
_entity.pdbx_description
1 polymer ?
#
loop_
_entity_poly.entity_id
_entity_poly.type
_entity_poly.pdbx_seq_one_letter_code
_entity_poly.pdbx_strand_id
1 'polypeptide(L)'
;MNIVDPIRDKDDIKAMKEYLREWNERNYLLFLFGINSGLRVGDILRIRVKDVQGWHIKIKEQKTGKQKQIKMTKTLKKEVREYIKDMPLHYYLFQSRIGKNKPLDRRTVDWILKTAALECGIENIGTHSMRKTFGYHYYKKTKDVAMLMDLFNHSSPAITLRYIGIRQDQRDKAMSNFDL
;
A
#
# COMPACT_ATOMS: atom_id res chain seq x y z
N MET A 1 13.34 3.31 15.95
CA MET A 1 12.50 2.73 14.87
C MET A 1 11.45 3.77 14.52
N ASN A 2 11.54 4.39 13.35
CA ASN A 2 10.53 5.39 12.97
C ASN A 2 9.19 4.68 12.76
N ILE A 3 8.24 4.96 13.65
CA ILE A 3 6.88 4.45 13.53
C ILE A 3 6.21 5.26 12.42
N VAL A 4 5.85 4.57 11.33
CA VAL A 4 5.07 5.18 10.24
C VAL A 4 3.59 4.98 10.48
N ASP A 5 2.78 5.94 10.01
CA ASP A 5 1.32 5.96 10.20
C ASP A 5 0.55 5.54 8.94
N PRO A 6 -0.72 5.10 9.09
CA PRO A 6 -1.66 5.09 7.98
C PRO A 6 -2.04 6.52 7.58
N ILE A 7 -2.32 6.74 6.31
CA ILE A 7 -2.95 7.99 5.86
C ILE A 7 -4.45 7.87 6.18
N ARG A 8 -4.91 8.63 7.18
CA ARG A 8 -6.28 8.54 7.70
C ARG A 8 -7.26 9.36 6.90
N ASP A 9 -6.84 10.55 6.47
CA ASP A 9 -7.67 11.47 5.72
C ASP A 9 -7.74 11.05 4.24
N LYS A 10 -8.95 11.08 3.67
CA LYS A 10 -9.17 10.78 2.26
C LYS A 10 -8.68 11.91 1.35
N ASP A 11 -8.68 13.15 1.84
CA ASP A 11 -8.16 14.29 1.08
C ASP A 11 -6.64 14.20 0.98
N ASP A 12 -5.95 13.75 2.03
CA ASP A 12 -4.51 13.45 1.98
C ASP A 12 -4.19 12.34 0.98
N ILE A 13 -5.00 11.27 0.96
CA ILE A 13 -4.85 10.19 -0.05
C ILE A 13 -5.04 10.75 -1.46
N LYS A 14 -5.99 11.64 -1.64
CA LYS A 14 -6.24 12.30 -2.94
C LYS A 14 -5.07 13.17 -3.35
N ALA A 15 -4.57 14.04 -2.46
CA ALA A 15 -3.41 14.88 -2.69
C ALA A 15 -2.16 14.06 -3.09
N MET A 16 -1.87 12.98 -2.35
CA MET A 16 -0.79 12.06 -2.68
C MET A 16 -0.94 11.43 -4.07
N LYS A 17 -2.15 11.03 -4.45
CA LYS A 17 -2.41 10.47 -5.79
C LYS A 17 -2.17 11.50 -6.89
N GLU A 18 -2.66 12.72 -6.71
CA GLU A 18 -2.51 13.81 -7.67
C GLU A 18 -1.04 14.16 -7.85
N TYR A 19 -0.32 14.42 -6.77
CA TYR A 19 1.10 14.73 -6.80
C TYR A 19 1.94 13.61 -7.47
N LEU A 20 1.71 12.35 -7.08
CA LEU A 20 2.46 11.23 -7.64
C LEU A 20 2.14 11.00 -9.12
N ARG A 21 0.92 11.25 -9.57
CA ARG A 21 0.52 11.13 -10.98
C ARG A 21 1.20 12.21 -11.85
N GLU A 22 1.25 13.43 -11.37
CA GLU A 22 1.95 14.53 -12.04
C GLU A 22 3.46 14.27 -12.11
N TRP A 23 4.02 13.72 -11.04
CA TRP A 23 5.43 13.40 -10.99
C TRP A 23 5.81 12.23 -11.90
N ASN A 24 5.14 11.09 -11.79
CA ASN A 24 5.43 9.88 -12.58
C ASN A 24 4.32 8.84 -12.43
N GLU A 25 3.79 8.34 -13.57
CA GLU A 25 2.70 7.37 -13.59
C GLU A 25 3.03 6.06 -12.84
N ARG A 26 4.29 5.56 -12.94
CA ARG A 26 4.74 4.40 -12.17
C ARG A 26 4.61 4.63 -10.67
N ASN A 27 5.00 5.81 -10.19
CA ASN A 27 4.96 6.15 -8.76
C ASN A 27 3.51 6.26 -8.28
N TYR A 28 2.65 6.85 -9.08
CA TYR A 28 1.21 6.89 -8.83
C TYR A 28 0.61 5.48 -8.73
N LEU A 29 0.89 4.63 -9.74
CA LEU A 29 0.36 3.28 -9.74
C LEU A 29 0.89 2.45 -8.57
N LEU A 30 2.16 2.61 -8.20
CA LEU A 30 2.76 1.94 -7.04
C LEU A 30 2.02 2.30 -5.74
N PHE A 31 1.74 3.57 -5.54
CA PHE A 31 0.98 4.04 -4.37
C PHE A 31 -0.45 3.51 -4.39
N LEU A 32 -1.15 3.67 -5.52
CA LEU A 32 -2.52 3.15 -5.70
C LEU A 32 -2.58 1.65 -5.45
N PHE A 33 -1.60 0.90 -5.97
CA PHE A 33 -1.48 -0.54 -5.80
C PHE A 33 -1.31 -0.92 -4.32
N GLY A 34 -0.42 -0.24 -3.62
CA GLY A 34 -0.14 -0.49 -2.21
C GLY A 34 -1.36 -0.25 -1.31
N ILE A 35 -2.06 0.88 -1.48
CA ILE A 35 -3.24 1.23 -0.67
C ILE A 35 -4.51 0.45 -1.04
N ASN A 36 -4.52 -0.30 -2.15
CA ASN A 36 -5.68 -1.10 -2.58
C ASN A 36 -5.44 -2.62 -2.51
N SER A 37 -4.21 -3.07 -2.30
CA SER A 37 -3.89 -4.50 -2.17
C SER A 37 -3.51 -4.92 -0.75
N GLY A 38 -3.04 -3.99 0.05
CA GLY A 38 -2.54 -4.27 1.39
C GLY A 38 -1.27 -5.13 1.42
N LEU A 39 -0.60 -5.34 0.29
CA LEU A 39 0.62 -6.13 0.19
C LEU A 39 1.83 -5.43 0.84
N ARG A 40 2.83 -6.21 1.24
CA ARG A 40 4.12 -5.66 1.63
C ARG A 40 4.86 -5.10 0.42
N VAL A 41 5.57 -3.99 0.60
CA VAL A 41 6.34 -3.38 -0.50
C VAL A 41 7.30 -4.37 -1.16
N GLY A 42 7.96 -5.24 -0.40
CA GLY A 42 8.85 -6.26 -0.96
C GLY A 42 8.14 -7.26 -1.88
N ASP A 43 6.88 -7.59 -1.56
CA ASP A 43 6.07 -8.47 -2.42
C ASP A 43 5.59 -7.72 -3.67
N ILE A 44 5.17 -6.45 -3.52
CA ILE A 44 4.75 -5.58 -4.64
C ILE A 44 5.89 -5.44 -5.68
N LEU A 45 7.12 -5.21 -5.22
CA LEU A 45 8.25 -4.98 -6.11
C LEU A 45 8.68 -6.22 -6.92
N ARG A 46 8.23 -7.40 -6.52
CA ARG A 46 8.50 -8.67 -7.24
C ARG A 46 7.43 -9.04 -8.26
N ILE A 47 6.32 -8.31 -8.29
CA ILE A 47 5.22 -8.56 -9.22
C ILE A 47 5.70 -8.29 -10.65
N ARG A 48 5.38 -9.22 -11.53
CA ARG A 48 5.58 -9.08 -12.96
C ARG A 48 4.28 -8.78 -13.67
N VAL A 49 4.38 -8.25 -14.87
CA VAL A 49 3.22 -7.95 -15.72
C VAL A 49 2.29 -9.16 -15.88
N LYS A 50 2.86 -10.38 -16.03
CA LYS A 50 2.09 -11.63 -16.12
C LYS A 50 1.21 -11.92 -14.89
N ASP A 51 1.58 -11.41 -13.73
CA ASP A 51 0.91 -11.71 -12.46
C ASP A 51 -0.36 -10.88 -12.22
N VAL A 52 -0.61 -9.88 -13.09
CA VAL A 52 -1.73 -8.92 -12.97
C VAL A 52 -2.62 -8.86 -14.24
N GLN A 53 -2.51 -9.83 -15.13
CA GLN A 53 -3.30 -9.87 -16.37
C GLN A 53 -4.79 -10.03 -16.12
N GLY A 54 -5.18 -10.86 -15.16
CA GLY A 54 -6.57 -11.11 -14.78
C GLY A 54 -7.10 -10.10 -13.76
N TRP A 55 -8.17 -10.49 -13.08
CA TRP A 55 -8.75 -9.72 -11.98
C TRP A 55 -8.04 -9.91 -10.64
N HIS A 56 -7.11 -10.85 -10.56
CA HIS A 56 -6.39 -11.18 -9.35
C HIS A 56 -4.89 -10.89 -9.51
N ILE A 57 -4.33 -10.28 -8.49
CA ILE A 57 -2.89 -10.21 -8.28
C ILE A 57 -2.45 -11.57 -7.78
N LYS A 58 -1.56 -12.23 -8.50
CA LYS A 58 -1.00 -13.53 -8.11
C LYS A 58 0.40 -13.33 -7.52
N ILE A 59 0.59 -13.69 -6.28
CA ILE A 59 1.90 -13.54 -5.61
C ILE A 59 2.29 -14.79 -4.83
N LYS A 60 3.62 -14.94 -4.65
CA LYS A 60 4.20 -15.80 -3.62
C LYS A 60 4.89 -14.90 -2.61
N GLU A 61 4.35 -14.85 -1.38
CA GLU A 61 4.88 -13.99 -0.33
C GLU A 61 6.34 -14.34 0.00
N GLN A 62 7.19 -13.33 0.07
CA GLN A 62 8.62 -13.51 0.37
C GLN A 62 8.84 -14.04 1.80
N LYS A 63 8.07 -13.53 2.78
CA LYS A 63 8.26 -13.88 4.19
C LYS A 63 7.73 -15.26 4.55
N THR A 64 6.64 -15.70 3.94
CA THR A 64 5.93 -16.92 4.34
C THR A 64 5.99 -18.04 3.31
N GLY A 65 6.39 -17.72 2.05
CA GLY A 65 6.34 -18.63 0.92
C GLY A 65 4.93 -18.98 0.42
N LYS A 66 3.88 -18.47 1.07
CA LYS A 66 2.49 -18.75 0.71
C LYS A 66 2.11 -18.10 -0.61
N GLN A 67 1.38 -18.83 -1.43
CA GLN A 67 0.73 -18.27 -2.61
C GLN A 67 -0.56 -17.54 -2.19
N LYS A 68 -0.75 -16.33 -2.71
CA LYS A 68 -1.96 -15.54 -2.50
C LYS A 68 -2.50 -15.02 -3.81
N GLN A 69 -3.82 -14.89 -3.86
CA GLN A 69 -4.53 -14.23 -4.94
C GLN A 69 -5.40 -13.12 -4.33
N ILE A 70 -5.16 -11.89 -4.74
CA ILE A 70 -5.88 -10.72 -4.23
C ILE A 70 -6.67 -10.11 -5.37
N LYS A 71 -7.98 -10.05 -5.22
CA LYS A 71 -8.86 -9.43 -6.22
C LYS A 71 -8.62 -7.93 -6.27
N MET A 72 -8.38 -7.40 -7.45
CA MET A 72 -8.26 -5.96 -7.67
C MET A 72 -9.62 -5.28 -7.60
N THR A 73 -9.66 -4.06 -7.06
CA THR A 73 -10.81 -3.17 -7.21
C THR A 73 -10.97 -2.76 -8.68
N LYS A 74 -12.16 -2.33 -9.08
CA LYS A 74 -12.40 -1.86 -10.45
C LYS A 74 -11.44 -0.74 -10.87
N THR A 75 -11.21 0.21 -9.99
CA THR A 75 -10.27 1.32 -10.21
C THR A 75 -8.84 0.82 -10.39
N LEU A 76 -8.35 -0.01 -9.47
CA LEU A 76 -6.99 -0.56 -9.58
C LEU A 76 -6.81 -1.38 -10.86
N LYS A 77 -7.80 -2.21 -11.22
CA LYS A 77 -7.75 -3.01 -12.46
C LYS A 77 -7.68 -2.14 -13.71
N LYS A 78 -8.45 -1.06 -13.76
CA LYS A 78 -8.41 -0.11 -14.89
C LYS A 78 -7.03 0.51 -15.04
N GLU A 79 -6.48 1.06 -13.98
CA GLU A 79 -5.17 1.73 -13.99
C GLU A 79 -4.02 0.75 -14.30
N VAL A 80 -4.06 -0.44 -13.72
CA VAL A 80 -3.06 -1.50 -14.04
C VAL A 80 -3.13 -1.87 -15.52
N ARG A 81 -4.33 -2.09 -16.08
CA ARG A 81 -4.50 -2.49 -17.47
C ARG A 81 -3.96 -1.44 -18.45
N GLU A 82 -4.22 -0.17 -18.16
CA GLU A 82 -3.71 0.93 -19.00
C GLU A 82 -2.18 1.01 -18.92
N TYR A 83 -1.63 0.90 -17.72
CA TYR A 83 -0.19 0.98 -17.49
C TYR A 83 0.60 -0.14 -18.18
N ILE A 84 0.06 -1.37 -18.21
CA ILE A 84 0.78 -2.54 -18.71
C ILE A 84 0.53 -2.86 -20.19
N LYS A 85 -0.32 -2.08 -20.89
CA LYS A 85 -0.81 -2.43 -22.24
C LYS A 85 0.30 -2.74 -23.26
N ASP A 86 1.44 -2.04 -23.15
CA ASP A 86 2.58 -2.18 -24.05
C ASP A 86 3.79 -2.84 -23.39
N MET A 87 3.61 -3.41 -22.18
CA MET A 87 4.71 -4.02 -21.42
C MET A 87 4.81 -5.54 -21.66
N PRO A 88 6.01 -6.07 -21.89
CA PRO A 88 6.23 -7.51 -21.97
C PRO A 88 5.85 -8.24 -20.67
N LEU A 89 5.25 -9.43 -20.79
CA LEU A 89 4.74 -10.21 -19.64
C LEU A 89 5.80 -10.54 -18.58
N HIS A 90 7.04 -10.69 -18.98
CA HIS A 90 8.15 -11.03 -18.07
C HIS A 90 8.76 -9.83 -17.36
N TYR A 91 8.33 -8.60 -17.68
CA TYR A 91 8.85 -7.40 -17.04
C TYR A 91 8.30 -7.26 -15.63
N TYR A 92 9.14 -6.68 -14.73
CA TYR A 92 8.64 -6.24 -13.44
C TYR A 92 7.63 -5.12 -13.62
N LEU A 93 6.56 -5.13 -12.82
CA LEU A 93 5.50 -4.12 -12.90
C LEU A 93 6.04 -2.73 -12.56
N PHE A 94 6.89 -2.64 -11.53
CA PHE A 94 7.48 -1.38 -11.06
C PHE A 94 9.00 -1.40 -11.31
N GLN A 95 9.39 -1.00 -12.52
CA GLN A 95 10.78 -1.05 -12.95
C GLN A 95 11.60 0.13 -12.42
N SER A 96 12.87 -0.15 -12.12
CA SER A 96 13.90 0.85 -11.94
C SER A 96 14.25 1.50 -13.29
N ARG A 97 14.68 2.76 -13.24
CA ARG A 97 15.29 3.42 -14.41
C ARG A 97 16.71 2.94 -14.67
N ILE A 98 17.33 2.30 -13.69
CA ILE A 98 18.72 1.81 -13.77
C ILE A 98 18.69 0.32 -14.06
N GLY A 99 19.36 -0.06 -15.16
CA GLY A 99 19.45 -1.44 -15.61
C GLY A 99 18.24 -1.91 -16.44
N LYS A 100 18.39 -3.06 -17.10
CA LYS A 100 17.33 -3.62 -17.94
C LYS A 100 16.46 -4.55 -17.11
N ASN A 101 15.15 -4.29 -17.09
CA ASN A 101 14.14 -5.10 -16.39
C ASN A 101 14.52 -5.42 -14.92
N LYS A 102 14.91 -4.41 -14.16
CA LYS A 102 15.14 -4.51 -12.71
C LYS A 102 13.99 -3.88 -11.96
N PRO A 103 13.52 -4.44 -10.83
CA PRO A 103 12.51 -3.81 -10.02
C PRO A 103 13.06 -2.57 -9.31
N LEU A 104 12.18 -1.67 -8.90
CA LEU A 104 12.54 -0.66 -7.90
C LEU A 104 13.05 -1.34 -6.63
N ASP A 105 13.98 -0.68 -5.96
CA ASP A 105 14.38 -1.08 -4.61
C ASP A 105 13.52 -0.39 -3.54
N ARG A 106 13.52 -0.96 -2.33
CA ARG A 106 12.72 -0.46 -1.21
C ARG A 106 13.11 0.96 -0.79
N ARG A 107 14.40 1.33 -0.87
CA ARG A 107 14.87 2.67 -0.47
C ARG A 107 14.34 3.73 -1.42
N THR A 108 14.35 3.44 -2.72
CA THR A 108 13.76 4.31 -3.74
C THR A 108 12.26 4.49 -3.49
N VAL A 109 11.52 3.43 -3.16
CA VAL A 109 10.09 3.56 -2.82
C VAL A 109 9.88 4.40 -1.56
N ASP A 110 10.68 4.19 -0.52
CA ASP A 110 10.60 4.97 0.71
C ASP A 110 10.86 6.46 0.45
N TRP A 111 11.86 6.76 -0.37
CA TRP A 111 12.16 8.13 -0.80
C TRP A 111 11.01 8.75 -1.61
N ILE A 112 10.43 8.03 -2.58
CA ILE A 112 9.29 8.50 -3.38
C ILE A 112 8.12 8.88 -2.46
N LEU A 113 7.76 7.99 -1.53
CA LEU A 113 6.62 8.21 -0.63
C LEU A 113 6.86 9.36 0.33
N LYS A 114 8.07 9.48 0.89
CA LYS A 114 8.43 10.58 1.79
C LYS A 114 8.46 11.94 1.08
N THR A 115 8.99 11.97 -0.14
CA THR A 115 8.99 13.19 -0.95
C THR A 115 7.57 13.65 -1.23
N ALA A 116 6.71 12.74 -1.71
CA ALA A 116 5.32 13.06 -1.99
C ALA A 116 4.55 13.49 -0.72
N ALA A 117 4.78 12.83 0.40
CA ALA A 117 4.16 13.17 1.68
C ALA A 117 4.58 14.57 2.17
N LEU A 118 5.87 14.90 2.06
CA LEU A 118 6.40 16.21 2.42
C LEU A 118 5.72 17.33 1.61
N GLU A 119 5.60 17.14 0.30
CA GLU A 119 4.95 18.10 -0.60
C GLU A 119 3.43 18.25 -0.32
N CYS A 120 2.81 17.18 0.18
CA CYS A 120 1.40 17.20 0.59
C CYS A 120 1.18 17.62 2.06
N GLY A 121 2.23 17.93 2.82
CA GLY A 121 2.14 18.28 4.24
C GLY A 121 1.76 17.11 5.16
N ILE A 122 2.08 15.86 4.75
CA ILE A 122 1.72 14.64 5.48
C ILE A 122 2.96 14.10 6.20
N GLU A 123 2.85 13.85 7.49
CA GLU A 123 3.95 13.37 8.33
C GLU A 123 3.95 11.84 8.51
N ASN A 124 5.07 11.31 8.99
CA ASN A 124 5.26 9.92 9.43
C ASN A 124 4.95 8.87 8.35
N ILE A 125 5.26 9.16 7.09
CA ILE A 125 5.02 8.27 5.96
C ILE A 125 6.27 7.47 5.58
N GLY A 126 6.05 6.22 5.18
CA GLY A 126 7.06 5.31 4.65
C GLY A 126 6.42 4.12 3.95
N THR A 127 7.24 3.15 3.55
CA THR A 127 6.76 2.00 2.75
C THR A 127 5.64 1.19 3.41
N HIS A 128 5.62 1.09 4.75
CA HIS A 128 4.55 0.40 5.47
C HIS A 128 3.24 1.21 5.55
N SER A 129 3.28 2.52 5.31
CA SER A 129 2.08 3.37 5.35
C SER A 129 1.03 2.95 4.33
N MET A 130 1.44 2.52 3.13
CA MET A 130 0.49 2.04 2.12
C MET A 130 -0.34 0.85 2.65
N ARG A 131 0.33 -0.14 3.24
CA ARG A 131 -0.33 -1.32 3.79
C ARG A 131 -1.17 -1.00 5.02
N LYS A 132 -0.69 -0.10 5.89
CA LYS A 132 -1.45 0.40 7.04
C LYS A 132 -2.69 1.17 6.59
N THR A 133 -2.59 2.04 5.58
CA THR A 133 -3.69 2.79 4.99
C THR A 133 -4.78 1.87 4.45
N PHE A 134 -4.40 0.83 3.68
CA PHE A 134 -5.35 -0.19 3.25
C PHE A 134 -6.10 -0.79 4.44
N GLY A 135 -5.38 -1.29 5.44
CA GLY A 135 -5.99 -1.95 6.60
C GLY A 135 -6.86 -1.02 7.42
N TYR A 136 -6.42 0.23 7.62
CA TYR A 136 -7.18 1.25 8.34
C TYR A 136 -8.55 1.50 7.68
N HIS A 137 -8.56 1.84 6.38
CA HIS A 137 -9.79 2.15 5.67
C HIS A 137 -10.68 0.93 5.46
N TYR A 138 -10.09 -0.26 5.24
CA TYR A 138 -10.84 -1.51 5.19
C TYR A 138 -11.56 -1.76 6.51
N TYR A 139 -10.86 -1.68 7.64
CA TYR A 139 -11.46 -1.87 8.96
C TYR A 139 -12.51 -0.80 9.30
N LYS A 140 -12.26 0.46 8.96
CA LYS A 140 -13.25 1.54 9.19
C LYS A 140 -14.56 1.26 8.46
N LYS A 141 -14.48 0.68 7.26
CA LYS A 141 -15.64 0.36 6.43
C LYS A 141 -16.35 -0.93 6.84
N THR A 142 -15.61 -2.00 7.15
CA THR A 142 -16.17 -3.36 7.29
C THR A 142 -16.24 -3.85 8.72
N LYS A 143 -15.38 -3.35 9.61
CA LYS A 143 -15.11 -3.86 10.96
C LYS A 143 -14.61 -5.31 11.00
N ASP A 144 -14.29 -5.91 9.85
CA ASP A 144 -13.81 -7.27 9.72
C ASP A 144 -12.30 -7.35 9.99
N VAL A 145 -11.95 -7.58 11.24
CA VAL A 145 -10.55 -7.76 11.65
C VAL A 145 -10.02 -9.13 11.25
N ALA A 146 -10.89 -10.15 11.14
CA ALA A 146 -10.48 -11.52 10.82
C ALA A 146 -9.90 -11.60 9.39
N MET A 147 -10.54 -10.95 8.43
CA MET A 147 -10.02 -10.84 7.06
C MET A 147 -8.67 -10.12 7.02
N LEU A 148 -8.49 -9.05 7.81
CA LEU A 148 -7.20 -8.35 7.89
C LEU A 148 -6.11 -9.20 8.54
N MET A 149 -6.46 -9.99 9.56
CA MET A 149 -5.52 -10.94 10.19
C MET A 149 -5.00 -11.95 9.18
N ASP A 150 -5.90 -12.55 8.40
CA ASP A 150 -5.53 -13.49 7.33
C ASP A 150 -4.64 -12.82 6.28
N LEU A 151 -5.07 -11.68 5.75
CA LEU A 151 -4.33 -10.95 4.72
C LEU A 151 -2.94 -10.50 5.19
N PHE A 152 -2.83 -10.12 6.46
CA PHE A 152 -1.58 -9.63 7.05
C PHE A 152 -0.73 -10.72 7.69
N ASN A 153 -1.25 -11.94 7.84
CA ASN A 153 -0.66 -13.04 8.60
C ASN A 153 -0.37 -12.62 10.06
N HIS A 154 -1.35 -12.00 10.71
CA HIS A 154 -1.27 -11.62 12.11
C HIS A 154 -1.95 -12.67 12.99
N SER A 155 -1.36 -12.96 14.15
CA SER A 155 -1.83 -13.99 15.07
C SER A 155 -2.97 -13.54 15.99
N SER A 156 -3.27 -12.23 16.07
CA SER A 156 -4.37 -11.74 16.91
C SER A 156 -5.00 -10.45 16.40
N PRO A 157 -6.28 -10.21 16.74
CA PRO A 157 -6.96 -8.94 16.47
C PRO A 157 -6.21 -7.74 17.07
N ALA A 158 -5.66 -7.90 18.27
CA ALA A 158 -4.94 -6.85 18.96
C ALA A 158 -3.70 -6.36 18.19
N ILE A 159 -2.95 -7.29 17.59
CA ILE A 159 -1.80 -6.98 16.74
C ILE A 159 -2.26 -6.20 15.50
N THR A 160 -3.33 -6.67 14.85
CA THR A 160 -3.86 -6.04 13.63
C THR A 160 -4.35 -4.62 13.90
N LEU A 161 -5.18 -4.43 14.93
CA LEU A 161 -5.74 -3.12 15.28
C LEU A 161 -4.65 -2.10 15.68
N ARG A 162 -3.60 -2.57 16.37
CA ARG A 162 -2.42 -1.76 16.69
C ARG A 162 -1.67 -1.39 15.40
N TYR A 163 -1.43 -2.36 14.54
CA TYR A 163 -0.67 -2.18 13.30
C TYR A 163 -1.29 -1.14 12.38
N ILE A 164 -2.63 -1.18 12.21
CA ILE A 164 -3.37 -0.24 11.34
C ILE A 164 -3.71 1.11 12.00
N GLY A 165 -3.31 1.34 13.25
CA GLY A 165 -3.49 2.63 13.92
C GLY A 165 -4.83 2.84 14.64
N ILE A 166 -5.75 1.87 14.60
CA ILE A 166 -7.09 2.00 15.25
C ILE A 166 -6.98 2.15 16.76
N ARG A 167 -6.05 1.46 17.41
CA ARG A 167 -5.85 1.61 18.86
C ARG A 167 -5.34 3.00 19.25
N GLN A 168 -4.56 3.64 18.37
CA GLN A 168 -4.13 5.01 18.62
C GLN A 168 -5.34 5.97 18.55
N ASP A 169 -6.18 5.86 17.51
CA ASP A 169 -7.39 6.66 17.39
C ASP A 169 -8.31 6.53 18.62
N GLN A 170 -8.42 5.30 19.17
CA GLN A 170 -9.21 5.05 20.39
C GLN A 170 -8.62 5.74 21.61
N ARG A 171 -7.30 5.75 21.77
CA ARG A 171 -6.62 6.46 22.86
C ARG A 171 -6.79 7.95 22.74
N ASP A 172 -6.57 8.50 21.55
CA ASP A 172 -6.68 9.94 21.31
C ASP A 172 -8.11 10.42 21.61
N LYS A 173 -9.11 9.65 21.17
CA LYS A 173 -10.52 9.93 21.48
C LYS A 173 -10.81 9.85 23.00
N ALA A 174 -10.25 8.87 23.69
CA ALA A 174 -10.44 8.75 25.15
C ALA A 174 -9.82 9.94 25.89
N MET A 175 -8.60 10.35 25.48
CA MET A 175 -7.89 11.46 26.10
C MET A 175 -8.52 12.82 25.77
N SER A 176 -9.06 13.03 24.58
CA SER A 176 -9.71 14.28 24.20
C SER A 176 -10.98 14.60 25.01
N ASN A 177 -11.57 13.60 25.66
CA ASN A 177 -12.74 13.74 26.52
C ASN A 177 -12.36 13.74 28.03
N PHE A 178 -11.06 13.73 28.36
CA PHE A 178 -10.57 13.70 29.73
C PHE A 178 -9.94 15.06 30.06
N ASP A 179 -10.67 15.86 30.82
CA ASP A 179 -10.23 17.15 31.36
C ASP A 179 -10.42 17.15 32.88
N LEU A 180 -9.39 17.60 33.64
CA LEU A 180 -9.40 17.68 35.09
C LEU A 180 -9.64 19.09 35.55
#